data_fc9c5849d602dd5b388ae8b0fd08eb68
#
_entry.id   fc9c5849d602dd5b388ae8b0fd08eb68
#
_cell.length_a   1.000
_cell.length_b   1.000
_cell.length_c   1.000
_cell.angle_alpha   90.00
_cell.angle_beta   90.00
_cell.angle_gamma   90.00
#
_symmetry.space_group_name_H-M   'P 1'
#
loop_
_entity.id
_entity.type
_entity.pdbx_description
1 polymer ?
#
loop_
_entity_poly.entity_id
_entity_poly.type
_entity_poly.pdbx_seq_one_letter_code
_entity_poly.pdbx_strand_id
1 'polypeptide(L)'
;PMGIAMTINSYNWNYRFSDFFVVVDVTLKNVGIETYDDVYAALWANPVVRNINRTPAGAGGSVFYQQAGKGYVDSLQMAYTFDATGDPGWTDSYIGQKFLGAEDKFGFHHPLVDGLNDHFNAWVFNNSGQALYFFPTTDDQRYIKMSQGLNQDPCWSNPSGAACAAGTGANIQAQLNASGNRSDLVSVGPFQNFAPGDELKVAFAYVFGKKVDDSQANAVNSPEQRSRLLANAQWAQTCYNGEDQ
;
A
#
# COMPACT_ATOMS: atom_id res chain seq x y z
N PRO A 1 -27.16 5.73 0.36
CA PRO A 1 -26.31 4.54 0.44
C PRO A 1 -26.16 3.95 -0.96
N MET A 2 -24.92 3.66 -1.37
CA MET A 2 -24.65 3.12 -2.72
C MET A 2 -25.15 1.70 -2.95
N GLY A 3 -25.72 1.03 -1.94
CA GLY A 3 -26.20 -0.35 -2.11
C GLY A 3 -25.07 -1.35 -2.42
N ILE A 4 -23.92 -1.19 -1.80
CA ILE A 4 -22.81 -2.14 -1.93
C ILE A 4 -22.74 -2.95 -0.64
N ALA A 5 -22.82 -4.28 -0.77
CA ALA A 5 -22.48 -5.22 0.30
C ALA A 5 -21.02 -5.60 0.20
N MET A 6 -20.33 -5.71 1.34
CA MET A 6 -18.92 -6.09 1.40
C MET A 6 -18.73 -7.30 2.30
N THR A 7 -18.00 -8.28 1.80
CA THR A 7 -17.52 -9.44 2.57
C THR A 7 -16.01 -9.42 2.58
N ILE A 8 -15.41 -9.63 3.74
CA ILE A 8 -13.96 -9.68 3.90
C ILE A 8 -13.60 -11.03 4.50
N ASN A 9 -12.69 -11.74 3.85
CA ASN A 9 -12.08 -12.95 4.36
C ASN A 9 -10.57 -12.72 4.52
N SER A 10 -9.97 -13.37 5.50
CA SER A 10 -8.52 -13.37 5.66
C SER A 10 -8.01 -14.80 5.71
N TYR A 11 -6.89 -15.04 5.07
CA TYR A 11 -6.27 -16.35 4.97
C TYR A 11 -4.81 -16.28 5.39
N ASN A 12 -4.41 -17.24 6.18
CA ASN A 12 -3.03 -17.50 6.53
C ASN A 12 -2.81 -19.02 6.59
N TRP A 13 -1.59 -19.46 6.36
CA TRP A 13 -1.24 -20.86 6.36
C TRP A 13 -0.06 -21.11 7.30
N ASN A 14 0.02 -22.30 7.86
CA ASN A 14 1.09 -22.73 8.74
C ASN A 14 2.20 -23.46 7.95
N TYR A 15 2.77 -22.78 6.95
CA TYR A 15 3.94 -23.24 6.21
C TYR A 15 5.04 -22.18 6.29
N ARG A 16 6.30 -22.61 6.35
CA ARG A 16 7.45 -21.69 6.52
C ARG A 16 7.50 -20.56 5.50
N PHE A 17 7.07 -20.82 4.26
CA PHE A 17 7.04 -19.81 3.20
C PHE A 17 5.86 -18.84 3.30
N SER A 18 4.82 -19.19 4.06
CA SER A 18 3.61 -18.38 4.22
C SER A 18 3.49 -17.71 5.60
N ASP A 19 4.46 -17.91 6.51
CA ASP A 19 4.43 -17.34 7.86
C ASP A 19 4.50 -15.80 7.88
N PHE A 20 4.88 -15.18 6.76
CA PHE A 20 5.17 -13.76 6.68
C PHE A 20 4.19 -12.97 5.84
N PHE A 21 3.01 -13.51 5.54
CA PHE A 21 1.94 -12.77 4.90
C PHE A 21 0.55 -13.25 5.32
N VAL A 22 -0.42 -12.35 5.19
CA VAL A 22 -1.84 -12.63 5.36
C VAL A 22 -2.54 -12.11 4.12
N VAL A 23 -3.28 -12.97 3.43
CA VAL A 23 -4.14 -12.56 2.31
C VAL A 23 -5.45 -12.04 2.84
N VAL A 24 -5.89 -10.92 2.29
CA VAL A 24 -7.20 -10.30 2.56
C VAL A 24 -7.99 -10.28 1.26
N ASP A 25 -9.02 -11.07 1.20
CA ASP A 25 -9.93 -11.19 0.06
C ASP A 25 -11.21 -10.41 0.35
N VAL A 26 -11.52 -9.47 -0.51
CA VAL A 26 -12.66 -8.57 -0.39
C VAL A 26 -13.61 -8.82 -1.56
N THR A 27 -14.84 -9.23 -1.25
CA THR A 27 -15.92 -9.31 -2.23
C THR A 27 -16.86 -8.13 -2.05
N LEU A 28 -17.01 -7.32 -3.08
CA LEU A 28 -18.00 -6.26 -3.19
C LEU A 28 -19.15 -6.77 -4.06
N LYS A 29 -20.38 -6.65 -3.57
CA LYS A 29 -21.58 -7.02 -4.33
C LYS A 29 -22.49 -5.81 -4.47
N ASN A 30 -22.88 -5.50 -5.68
CA ASN A 30 -23.89 -4.48 -5.93
C ASN A 30 -25.29 -5.04 -5.61
N VAL A 31 -25.82 -4.66 -4.44
CA VAL A 31 -27.16 -5.02 -4.00
C VAL A 31 -28.15 -3.85 -4.19
N GLY A 32 -27.70 -2.77 -4.84
CA GLY A 32 -28.49 -1.62 -5.22
C GLY A 32 -29.23 -1.82 -6.52
N ILE A 33 -29.71 -0.71 -7.10
CA ILE A 33 -30.45 -0.69 -8.36
C ILE A 33 -29.71 0.06 -9.48
N GLU A 34 -28.60 0.71 -9.15
CA GLU A 34 -27.81 1.51 -10.09
C GLU A 34 -26.59 0.71 -10.59
N THR A 35 -26.16 0.99 -11.82
CA THR A 35 -24.90 0.52 -12.36
C THR A 35 -23.83 1.57 -12.11
N TYR A 36 -22.65 1.15 -11.69
CA TYR A 36 -21.52 2.01 -11.41
C TYR A 36 -20.40 1.78 -12.42
N ASP A 37 -19.85 2.86 -12.92
CA ASP A 37 -18.62 2.90 -13.70
C ASP A 37 -17.49 3.52 -12.88
N ASP A 38 -16.26 3.32 -13.34
CA ASP A 38 -15.06 3.86 -12.70
C ASP A 38 -14.95 3.49 -11.19
N VAL A 39 -15.31 2.25 -10.87
CA VAL A 39 -15.22 1.75 -9.49
C VAL A 39 -13.76 1.47 -9.15
N TYR A 40 -13.35 1.89 -7.97
CA TYR A 40 -12.03 1.59 -7.41
C TYR A 40 -12.18 0.86 -6.08
N ALA A 41 -11.31 -0.13 -5.87
CA ALA A 41 -11.16 -0.79 -4.59
C ALA A 41 -9.80 -0.45 -3.98
N ALA A 42 -9.73 -0.26 -2.66
CA ALA A 42 -8.52 0.17 -2.01
C ALA A 42 -8.30 -0.47 -0.65
N LEU A 43 -7.04 -0.76 -0.35
CA LEU A 43 -6.57 -1.07 0.99
C LEU A 43 -5.92 0.18 1.58
N TRP A 44 -6.58 0.74 2.58
CA TRP A 44 -6.03 1.83 3.38
C TRP A 44 -5.45 1.29 4.67
N ALA A 45 -4.27 1.77 5.04
CA ALA A 45 -3.67 1.46 6.32
C ALA A 45 -2.83 2.62 6.87
N ASN A 46 -2.58 2.57 8.16
CA ASN A 46 -1.64 3.45 8.85
C ASN A 46 -0.62 2.58 9.61
N PRO A 47 0.23 1.84 8.89
CA PRO A 47 1.18 0.94 9.53
C PRO A 47 2.27 1.74 10.24
N VAL A 48 2.61 1.26 11.41
CA VAL A 48 3.71 1.76 12.25
C VAL A 48 4.67 0.61 12.50
N VAL A 49 5.91 0.80 12.08
CA VAL A 49 6.98 -0.17 12.31
C VAL A 49 7.87 0.35 13.42
N ARG A 50 7.83 -0.33 14.58
CA ARG A 50 8.49 0.16 15.76
C ARG A 50 8.75 -0.92 16.80
N ASN A 51 9.84 -0.79 17.54
CA ASN A 51 10.10 -1.60 18.71
C ASN A 51 9.44 -0.97 19.95
N ILE A 52 8.37 -1.58 20.44
CA ILE A 52 7.62 -1.10 21.59
C ILE A 52 8.47 -1.02 22.87
N ASN A 53 9.48 -1.86 23.01
CA ASN A 53 10.37 -1.87 24.18
C ASN A 53 11.35 -0.69 24.19
N ARG A 54 11.54 -0.04 23.04
CA ARG A 54 12.40 1.13 22.89
C ARG A 54 11.62 2.44 22.91
N THR A 55 10.30 2.37 22.92
CA THR A 55 9.45 3.56 23.05
C THR A 55 9.42 3.98 24.51
N PRO A 56 9.89 5.18 24.85
CA PRO A 56 9.71 5.69 26.21
C PRO A 56 8.24 5.69 26.62
N ALA A 57 7.94 5.19 27.80
CA ALA A 57 6.60 5.28 28.34
C ALA A 57 6.16 6.75 28.37
N GLY A 58 4.97 7.06 27.84
CA GLY A 58 4.44 8.42 27.80
C GLY A 58 5.01 9.31 26.66
N ALA A 59 5.83 8.78 25.77
CA ALA A 59 6.40 9.55 24.65
C ALA A 59 5.35 10.07 23.65
N GLY A 60 4.11 9.63 23.76
CA GLY A 60 2.98 10.11 22.97
C GLY A 60 3.07 9.82 21.48
N GLY A 61 2.10 10.32 20.74
CA GLY A 61 1.96 10.05 19.31
C GLY A 61 3.14 10.56 18.46
N SER A 62 3.80 11.64 18.83
CA SER A 62 4.89 12.19 18.02
C SER A 62 6.07 11.23 17.89
N VAL A 63 6.49 10.59 18.96
CA VAL A 63 7.57 9.60 18.89
C VAL A 63 7.11 8.29 18.26
N PHE A 64 5.86 7.91 18.49
CA PHE A 64 5.33 6.66 17.97
C PHE A 64 5.08 6.71 16.46
N TYR A 65 4.44 7.75 15.95
CA TYR A 65 3.97 7.80 14.57
C TYR A 65 4.93 8.48 13.60
N GLN A 66 5.86 9.32 14.08
CA GLN A 66 6.68 10.16 13.21
C GLN A 66 7.97 9.53 12.70
N GLN A 67 8.23 8.27 13.00
CA GLN A 67 9.49 7.61 12.63
C GLN A 67 9.37 6.71 11.41
N ALA A 68 8.19 6.56 10.85
CA ALA A 68 7.97 5.68 9.71
C ALA A 68 8.39 6.36 8.39
N GLY A 69 9.15 5.63 7.60
CA GLY A 69 9.33 5.89 6.17
C GLY A 69 8.36 5.06 5.35
N LYS A 70 8.00 5.56 4.18
CA LYS A 70 7.10 4.92 3.23
C LYS A 70 7.80 4.73 1.89
N GLY A 71 7.44 3.69 1.19
CA GLY A 71 7.89 3.45 -0.17
C GLY A 71 6.89 2.63 -0.96
N TYR A 72 7.15 2.52 -2.25
CA TYR A 72 6.36 1.71 -3.16
C TYR A 72 7.27 0.93 -4.10
N VAL A 73 6.91 -0.31 -4.38
CA VAL A 73 7.60 -1.21 -5.32
C VAL A 73 6.66 -1.47 -6.48
N ASP A 74 6.84 -0.74 -7.57
CA ASP A 74 5.98 -0.80 -8.77
C ASP A 74 5.90 -2.23 -9.34
N SER A 75 7.02 -2.94 -9.41
CA SER A 75 7.06 -4.32 -9.95
C SER A 75 6.31 -5.36 -9.11
N LEU A 76 5.89 -5.01 -7.90
CA LEU A 76 5.15 -5.88 -6.98
C LEU A 76 3.79 -5.28 -6.58
N GLN A 77 3.42 -4.10 -7.08
CA GLN A 77 2.25 -3.32 -6.64
C GLN A 77 2.13 -3.29 -5.11
N MET A 78 3.22 -2.96 -4.45
CA MET A 78 3.32 -3.06 -3.00
C MET A 78 3.80 -1.75 -2.37
N ALA A 79 2.96 -1.14 -1.55
CA ALA A 79 3.40 -0.14 -0.59
C ALA A 79 4.12 -0.82 0.58
N TYR A 80 5.11 -0.15 1.17
CA TYR A 80 5.77 -0.66 2.36
C TYR A 80 6.13 0.46 3.34
N THR A 81 6.20 0.07 4.59
CA THR A 81 6.57 0.93 5.72
C THR A 81 7.77 0.35 6.45
N PHE A 82 8.65 1.21 6.90
CA PHE A 82 9.84 0.87 7.65
C PHE A 82 10.16 1.93 8.70
N ASP A 83 11.01 1.63 9.66
CA ASP A 83 11.54 2.62 10.60
C ASP A 83 12.63 3.45 9.90
N ALA A 84 12.32 4.71 9.61
CA ALA A 84 13.19 5.63 8.88
C ALA A 84 14.22 6.35 9.78
N THR A 85 14.08 6.24 11.09
CA THR A 85 15.01 6.86 12.05
C THR A 85 15.80 5.82 12.84
N GLY A 86 15.51 4.53 12.60
CA GLY A 86 15.92 3.43 13.45
C GLY A 86 17.38 3.44 13.85
N ASP A 87 17.60 3.38 15.15
CA ASP A 87 18.86 2.98 15.70
C ASP A 87 19.05 1.46 15.56
N PRO A 88 20.28 0.93 15.53
CA PRO A 88 20.51 -0.50 15.50
C PRO A 88 19.74 -1.24 16.59
N GLY A 89 19.01 -2.29 16.22
CA GLY A 89 18.15 -3.06 17.12
C GLY A 89 16.90 -2.31 17.58
N TRP A 90 16.56 -1.18 16.97
CA TRP A 90 15.29 -0.51 17.30
C TRP A 90 14.12 -1.22 16.66
N THR A 91 14.13 -1.34 15.34
CA THR A 91 13.24 -2.26 14.62
C THR A 91 13.96 -2.79 13.38
N ASP A 92 13.78 -4.06 13.12
CA ASP A 92 14.40 -4.77 12.02
C ASP A 92 13.38 -5.18 10.94
N SER A 93 12.16 -4.66 11.02
CA SER A 93 11.02 -5.16 10.26
C SER A 93 10.53 -4.17 9.22
N TYR A 94 9.92 -4.73 8.18
CA TYR A 94 9.08 -4.06 7.19
C TYR A 94 7.67 -4.62 7.25
N ILE A 95 6.69 -3.79 6.92
CA ILE A 95 5.33 -4.22 6.57
C ILE A 95 4.99 -3.71 5.18
N GLY A 96 4.50 -4.59 4.32
CA GLY A 96 4.01 -4.29 2.98
C GLY A 96 2.50 -4.45 2.88
N GLN A 97 1.90 -3.70 1.95
CA GLN A 97 0.52 -3.83 1.51
C GLN A 97 0.56 -4.05 0.00
N LYS A 98 0.26 -5.26 -0.42
CA LYS A 98 0.40 -5.70 -1.80
C LYS A 98 -0.97 -5.95 -2.42
N PHE A 99 -1.20 -5.47 -3.65
CA PHE A 99 -2.28 -5.94 -4.50
C PHE A 99 -1.89 -7.28 -5.12
N LEU A 100 -2.80 -8.26 -5.05
CA LEU A 100 -2.58 -9.62 -5.56
C LEU A 100 -3.33 -9.92 -6.86
N GLY A 101 -4.51 -9.35 -7.03
CA GLY A 101 -5.35 -9.55 -8.19
C GLY A 101 -6.81 -9.18 -7.92
N ALA A 102 -7.60 -9.18 -8.98
CA ALA A 102 -9.03 -8.92 -8.91
C ALA A 102 -9.78 -9.87 -9.86
N GLU A 103 -11.08 -10.07 -9.61
CA GLU A 103 -11.99 -10.80 -10.47
C GLU A 103 -13.31 -10.04 -10.55
N ASP A 104 -13.77 -9.79 -11.75
CA ASP A 104 -15.09 -9.23 -12.03
C ASP A 104 -15.85 -10.11 -13.03
N LYS A 105 -16.99 -9.66 -13.51
CA LYS A 105 -17.79 -10.39 -14.50
C LYS A 105 -17.10 -10.60 -15.86
N PHE A 106 -16.01 -9.89 -16.13
CA PHE A 106 -15.22 -10.03 -17.35
C PHE A 106 -14.06 -11.02 -17.20
N GLY A 107 -13.76 -11.42 -15.98
CA GLY A 107 -12.75 -12.41 -15.67
C GLY A 107 -11.78 -11.99 -14.59
N PHE A 108 -10.70 -12.74 -14.51
CA PHE A 108 -9.62 -12.51 -13.56
C PHE A 108 -8.61 -11.52 -14.13
N HIS A 109 -8.19 -10.57 -13.30
CA HIS A 109 -7.22 -9.52 -13.63
C HIS A 109 -5.94 -9.71 -12.81
N HIS A 110 -4.88 -10.09 -13.51
CA HIS A 110 -3.55 -10.18 -12.91
C HIS A 110 -2.93 -8.79 -12.72
N PRO A 111 -2.21 -8.57 -11.62
CA PRO A 111 -1.41 -7.37 -11.45
C PRO A 111 -0.44 -7.18 -12.63
N LEU A 112 -0.31 -5.96 -13.15
CA LEU A 112 0.56 -5.56 -14.27
C LEU A 112 0.18 -6.07 -15.67
N VAL A 113 -0.81 -6.94 -15.83
CA VAL A 113 -1.08 -7.59 -17.12
C VAL A 113 -2.37 -7.09 -17.77
N ASP A 114 -3.45 -6.95 -17.04
CA ASP A 114 -4.79 -6.83 -17.60
C ASP A 114 -5.39 -5.43 -17.59
N GLY A 115 -4.55 -4.40 -17.61
CA GLY A 115 -4.99 -3.02 -17.83
C GLY A 115 -5.66 -2.35 -16.61
N LEU A 116 -5.73 -3.01 -15.47
CA LEU A 116 -6.05 -2.32 -14.23
C LEU A 116 -4.86 -1.50 -13.78
N ASN A 117 -5.13 -0.25 -13.44
CA ASN A 117 -4.12 0.61 -12.87
C ASN A 117 -4.09 0.43 -11.35
N ASP A 118 -2.90 0.30 -10.82
CA ASP A 118 -2.64 0.40 -9.40
C ASP A 118 -2.19 1.82 -9.04
N HIS A 119 -2.74 2.34 -7.96
CA HIS A 119 -2.45 3.68 -7.48
C HIS A 119 -1.95 3.60 -6.06
N PHE A 120 -0.75 4.11 -5.84
CA PHE A 120 -0.21 4.28 -4.49
C PHE A 120 -0.39 5.72 -4.04
N ASN A 121 -0.93 5.91 -2.85
CA ASN A 121 -0.99 7.20 -2.19
C ASN A 121 -0.51 7.11 -0.75
N ALA A 122 0.03 8.23 -0.28
CA ALA A 122 0.34 8.45 1.12
C ALA A 122 -0.03 9.87 1.48
N TRP A 123 -0.46 10.10 2.71
CA TRP A 123 -0.73 11.44 3.20
C TRP A 123 -0.38 11.59 4.67
N VAL A 124 -0.08 12.82 5.06
CA VAL A 124 0.17 13.15 6.45
C VAL A 124 -1.16 13.14 7.20
N PHE A 125 -1.24 12.34 8.24
CA PHE A 125 -2.44 12.24 9.06
C PHE A 125 -2.80 13.61 9.66
N ASN A 126 -4.06 14.01 9.49
CA ASN A 126 -4.59 15.30 9.91
C ASN A 126 -3.94 16.54 9.27
N ASN A 127 -3.23 16.40 8.16
CA ASN A 127 -2.68 17.54 7.44
C ASN A 127 -3.34 17.67 6.07
N SER A 128 -4.10 18.74 5.87
CA SER A 128 -4.75 19.08 4.59
C SER A 128 -3.97 20.12 3.78
N GLY A 129 -2.87 20.65 4.30
CA GLY A 129 -2.19 21.80 3.70
C GLY A 129 -1.16 21.48 2.62
N GLN A 130 -0.82 20.22 2.38
CA GLN A 130 0.16 19.81 1.38
C GLN A 130 -0.53 19.28 0.13
N ALA A 131 -0.22 19.86 -1.04
CA ALA A 131 -0.89 19.54 -2.30
C ALA A 131 -0.79 18.04 -2.69
N LEU A 132 0.36 17.40 -2.47
CA LEU A 132 0.56 15.97 -2.78
C LEU A 132 0.04 15.03 -1.68
N TYR A 133 0.24 15.43 -0.41
CA TYR A 133 -0.01 14.59 0.77
C TYR A 133 -1.19 15.07 1.59
N PHE A 134 -2.16 15.74 0.96
CA PHE A 134 -3.34 16.24 1.65
C PHE A 134 -4.16 15.10 2.26
N PHE A 135 -4.69 15.35 3.43
CA PHE A 135 -5.66 14.46 4.05
C PHE A 135 -7.03 14.63 3.36
N PRO A 136 -7.61 13.57 2.78
CA PRO A 136 -8.87 13.67 2.07
C PRO A 136 -10.04 13.84 3.04
N THR A 137 -10.70 14.99 2.99
CA THR A 137 -11.82 15.34 3.88
C THR A 137 -13.19 15.19 3.20
N THR A 138 -13.25 15.23 1.87
CA THR A 138 -14.46 15.07 1.07
C THR A 138 -14.45 13.76 0.28
N ASP A 139 -15.61 13.34 -0.22
CA ASP A 139 -15.70 12.13 -1.04
C ASP A 139 -14.96 12.28 -2.37
N ASP A 140 -15.02 13.45 -3.00
CA ASP A 140 -14.24 13.75 -4.21
C ASP A 140 -12.73 13.62 -3.97
N GLN A 141 -12.25 14.13 -2.85
CA GLN A 141 -10.84 14.00 -2.47
C GLN A 141 -10.43 12.54 -2.20
N ARG A 142 -11.32 11.75 -1.59
CA ARG A 142 -11.09 10.31 -1.40
C ARG A 142 -11.05 9.59 -2.74
N TYR A 143 -11.96 9.92 -3.64
CA TYR A 143 -11.98 9.36 -4.99
C TYR A 143 -10.70 9.73 -5.78
N ILE A 144 -10.26 10.97 -5.70
CA ILE A 144 -8.98 11.40 -6.30
C ILE A 144 -7.81 10.55 -5.76
N LYS A 145 -7.77 10.29 -4.44
CA LYS A 145 -6.73 9.43 -3.86
C LYS A 145 -6.81 7.98 -4.34
N MET A 146 -7.98 7.51 -4.74
CA MET A 146 -8.14 6.15 -5.26
C MET A 146 -7.82 6.05 -6.76
N SER A 147 -8.06 7.12 -7.53
CA SER A 147 -7.95 7.12 -8.99
C SER A 147 -6.67 7.75 -9.55
N GLN A 148 -5.86 8.41 -8.72
CA GLN A 148 -4.62 9.08 -9.10
C GLN A 148 -3.52 8.74 -8.12
N GLY A 149 -2.52 7.99 -8.56
CA GLY A 149 -1.42 7.55 -7.70
C GLY A 149 -0.23 8.51 -7.70
N LEU A 150 0.44 8.65 -6.56
CA LEU A 150 1.75 9.29 -6.45
C LEU A 150 2.81 8.57 -7.30
N ASN A 151 2.68 7.25 -7.44
CA ASN A 151 3.55 6.43 -8.29
C ASN A 151 3.44 6.77 -9.79
N GLN A 152 2.38 7.45 -10.18
CA GLN A 152 2.16 7.92 -11.57
C GLN A 152 2.55 9.38 -11.77
N ASP A 153 2.92 10.10 -10.72
CA ASP A 153 3.33 11.50 -10.81
C ASP A 153 4.69 11.62 -11.53
N PRO A 154 4.84 12.57 -12.47
CA PRO A 154 6.12 12.80 -13.16
C PRO A 154 7.31 13.03 -12.24
N CYS A 155 7.08 13.49 -11.02
CA CYS A 155 8.11 13.70 -10.01
C CYS A 155 8.40 12.46 -9.15
N TRP A 156 7.77 11.32 -9.44
CA TRP A 156 7.88 10.13 -8.61
C TRP A 156 9.33 9.70 -8.34
N SER A 157 10.09 9.49 -9.39
CA SER A 157 11.50 9.06 -9.30
C SER A 157 12.50 9.99 -9.97
N ASN A 158 12.02 10.95 -10.77
CA ASN A 158 12.89 11.85 -11.53
C ASN A 158 12.50 13.32 -11.33
N PRO A 159 12.96 13.98 -10.26
CA PRO A 159 12.64 15.37 -9.96
C PRO A 159 13.21 16.36 -10.97
N SER A 160 14.20 15.93 -11.79
CA SER A 160 14.83 16.74 -12.82
C SER A 160 14.22 16.51 -14.21
N GLY A 161 13.23 15.64 -14.31
CA GLY A 161 12.52 15.40 -15.57
C GLY A 161 11.75 16.63 -16.02
N ALA A 162 11.74 16.89 -17.33
CA ALA A 162 11.02 18.04 -17.91
C ALA A 162 9.52 18.04 -17.61
N ALA A 163 8.95 16.87 -17.32
CA ALA A 163 7.55 16.70 -16.96
C ALA A 163 7.26 16.93 -15.47
N CYS A 164 8.30 16.95 -14.62
CA CYS A 164 8.14 17.26 -13.21
C CYS A 164 7.94 18.77 -13.05
N ALA A 165 6.72 19.20 -12.69
CA ALA A 165 6.42 20.62 -12.57
C ALA A 165 7.29 21.30 -11.50
N ALA A 166 7.77 22.49 -11.81
CA ALA A 166 8.52 23.29 -10.86
C ALA A 166 7.68 23.55 -9.59
N GLY A 167 8.21 23.19 -8.44
CA GLY A 167 7.57 23.44 -7.14
C GLY A 167 7.36 22.20 -6.28
N THR A 168 7.37 20.99 -6.82
CA THR A 168 7.45 19.78 -6.00
C THR A 168 8.88 19.56 -5.48
N GLY A 169 9.87 20.11 -6.18
CA GLY A 169 11.26 20.37 -5.76
C GLY A 169 12.09 19.16 -5.32
N ALA A 170 11.48 18.02 -5.12
CA ALA A 170 12.16 16.83 -4.65
C ALA A 170 11.45 15.59 -5.16
N ASN A 171 12.22 14.56 -5.37
CA ASN A 171 11.80 13.21 -5.63
C ASN A 171 10.77 12.77 -4.58
N ILE A 172 9.54 12.42 -5.02
CA ILE A 172 8.45 12.00 -4.13
C ILE A 172 8.86 10.79 -3.30
N GLN A 173 9.53 9.80 -3.91
CA GLN A 173 10.04 8.63 -3.19
C GLN A 173 11.00 9.03 -2.07
N ALA A 174 11.91 9.96 -2.32
CA ALA A 174 12.85 10.43 -1.31
C ALA A 174 12.14 11.14 -0.15
N GLN A 175 11.11 11.93 -0.45
CA GLN A 175 10.29 12.57 0.58
C GLN A 175 9.54 11.54 1.43
N LEU A 176 8.98 10.51 0.82
CA LEU A 176 8.26 9.45 1.51
C LEU A 176 9.18 8.54 2.32
N ASN A 177 10.41 8.32 1.87
CA ASN A 177 11.42 7.57 2.62
C ASN A 177 11.90 8.30 3.89
N ALA A 178 11.77 9.61 3.95
CA ALA A 178 12.05 10.35 5.17
C ALA A 178 11.02 10.04 6.25
N SER A 179 11.45 10.15 7.52
CA SER A 179 10.58 9.91 8.66
C SER A 179 9.36 10.83 8.69
N GLY A 180 8.20 10.29 9.05
CA GLY A 180 6.97 11.05 9.16
C GLY A 180 5.77 10.21 9.51
N ASN A 181 4.70 10.87 9.97
CA ASN A 181 3.43 10.22 10.25
C ASN A 181 2.56 10.22 8.98
N ARG A 182 2.52 9.11 8.28
CA ARG A 182 1.78 8.99 7.01
C ARG A 182 0.96 7.70 6.96
N SER A 183 -0.27 7.83 6.47
CA SER A 183 -1.10 6.70 6.05
C SER A 183 -0.76 6.30 4.63
N ASP A 184 -1.01 5.05 4.28
CA ASP A 184 -0.84 4.48 2.94
C ASP A 184 -2.18 4.06 2.36
N LEU A 185 -2.30 4.16 1.05
CA LEU A 185 -3.40 3.62 0.27
C LEU A 185 -2.83 2.91 -0.96
N VAL A 186 -3.23 1.67 -1.16
CA VAL A 186 -3.06 0.97 -2.43
C VAL A 186 -4.45 0.73 -3.01
N SER A 187 -4.73 1.29 -4.15
CA SER A 187 -6.02 1.17 -4.84
C SER A 187 -5.84 0.59 -6.23
N VAL A 188 -6.89 0.00 -6.75
CA VAL A 188 -6.92 -0.63 -8.08
C VAL A 188 -8.24 -0.32 -8.75
N GLY A 189 -8.19 -0.12 -10.05
CA GLY A 189 -9.32 0.21 -10.94
C GLY A 189 -8.85 0.93 -12.20
N PRO A 190 -9.77 1.50 -13.01
CA PRO A 190 -11.23 1.48 -12.79
C PRO A 190 -11.88 0.16 -13.21
N PHE A 191 -12.86 -0.32 -12.44
CA PHE A 191 -13.75 -1.39 -12.85
C PHE A 191 -15.01 -0.77 -13.44
N GLN A 192 -15.44 -1.29 -14.60
CA GLN A 192 -16.54 -0.72 -15.40
C GLN A 192 -17.79 -1.58 -15.32
N ASN A 193 -18.95 -0.93 -15.50
CA ASN A 193 -20.24 -1.58 -15.65
C ASN A 193 -20.56 -2.55 -14.49
N PHE A 194 -20.36 -2.08 -13.24
CA PHE A 194 -20.69 -2.84 -12.04
C PHE A 194 -22.19 -2.75 -11.77
N ALA A 195 -22.94 -3.62 -12.45
CA ALA A 195 -24.40 -3.62 -12.47
C ALA A 195 -25.01 -4.27 -11.21
N PRO A 196 -26.32 -4.04 -10.94
CA PRO A 196 -27.04 -4.73 -9.88
C PRO A 196 -26.88 -6.26 -9.96
N GLY A 197 -26.47 -6.86 -8.86
CA GLY A 197 -26.19 -8.29 -8.74
C GLY A 197 -24.76 -8.70 -9.03
N ASP A 198 -23.97 -7.86 -9.69
CA ASP A 198 -22.55 -8.16 -9.98
C ASP A 198 -21.73 -8.23 -8.69
N GLU A 199 -20.66 -9.03 -8.75
CA GLU A 199 -19.64 -9.15 -7.73
C GLU A 199 -18.27 -8.72 -8.29
N LEU A 200 -17.53 -8.01 -7.47
CA LEU A 200 -16.15 -7.63 -7.69
C LEU A 200 -15.33 -8.18 -6.52
N LYS A 201 -14.38 -9.06 -6.81
CA LYS A 201 -13.43 -9.59 -5.83
C LYS A 201 -12.10 -8.90 -6.01
N VAL A 202 -11.50 -8.46 -4.92
CA VAL A 202 -10.18 -7.83 -4.90
C VAL A 202 -9.37 -8.42 -3.77
N ALA A 203 -8.20 -8.93 -4.07
CA ALA A 203 -7.32 -9.52 -3.09
C ALA A 203 -6.09 -8.64 -2.84
N PHE A 204 -5.80 -8.46 -1.57
CA PHE A 204 -4.59 -7.81 -1.06
C PHE A 204 -3.84 -8.74 -0.13
N ALA A 205 -2.59 -8.41 0.16
CA ALA A 205 -1.84 -9.05 1.23
C ALA A 205 -1.15 -8.04 2.12
N TYR A 206 -1.18 -8.29 3.43
CA TYR A 206 -0.18 -7.76 4.33
C TYR A 206 1.04 -8.67 4.31
N VAL A 207 2.19 -8.11 4.00
CA VAL A 207 3.45 -8.85 3.86
C VAL A 207 4.46 -8.31 4.87
N PHE A 208 5.12 -9.20 5.57
CA PHE A 208 6.11 -8.85 6.58
C PHE A 208 7.49 -9.33 6.15
N GLY A 209 8.52 -8.61 6.55
CA GLY A 209 9.90 -9.02 6.30
C GLY A 209 10.85 -8.34 7.27
N LYS A 210 11.89 -9.06 7.70
CA LYS A 210 12.98 -8.48 8.45
C LYS A 210 14.01 -7.85 7.53
N LYS A 211 14.69 -6.81 8.01
CA LYS A 211 15.94 -6.35 7.39
C LYS A 211 16.94 -7.51 7.33
N VAL A 212 17.79 -7.50 6.33
CA VAL A 212 18.87 -8.49 6.23
C VAL A 212 19.90 -8.25 7.33
N ASP A 213 20.24 -7.01 7.58
CA ASP A 213 21.15 -6.58 8.63
C ASP A 213 20.53 -5.47 9.46
N ASP A 214 20.19 -5.76 10.71
CA ASP A 214 19.61 -4.85 11.69
C ASP A 214 20.69 -4.10 12.52
N SER A 215 21.96 -4.41 12.32
CA SER A 215 23.07 -3.69 12.96
C SER A 215 23.33 -2.32 12.34
N GLN A 216 22.78 -2.07 11.16
CA GLN A 216 22.92 -0.79 10.48
C GLN A 216 22.16 0.31 11.21
N ALA A 217 22.88 1.35 11.60
CA ALA A 217 22.28 2.56 12.13
C ALA A 217 21.45 3.24 11.05
N ASN A 218 20.37 3.85 11.48
CA ASN A 218 19.51 4.68 10.65
C ASN A 218 18.76 3.92 9.54
N ALA A 219 17.99 4.67 8.87
CA ALA A 219 17.09 4.40 7.78
C ALA A 219 17.72 3.72 6.55
N VAL A 220 18.63 2.77 6.70
CA VAL A 220 19.15 2.05 5.54
C VAL A 220 18.01 1.23 4.93
N ASN A 221 17.37 1.85 3.94
CA ASN A 221 16.27 1.28 3.18
C ASN A 221 16.76 1.00 1.76
N SER A 222 17.69 0.03 1.62
CA SER A 222 18.18 -0.42 0.32
C SER A 222 17.38 -1.63 -0.18
N PRO A 223 17.43 -1.95 -1.48
CA PRO A 223 16.84 -3.18 -2.02
C PRO A 223 17.38 -4.44 -1.31
N GLU A 224 18.64 -4.46 -0.95
CA GLU A 224 19.26 -5.58 -0.22
C GLU A 224 18.65 -5.74 1.17
N GLN A 225 18.45 -4.66 1.89
CA GLN A 225 17.81 -4.68 3.20
C GLN A 225 16.37 -5.16 3.15
N ARG A 226 15.65 -4.83 2.07
CA ARG A 226 14.27 -5.26 1.82
C ARG A 226 14.12 -6.64 1.18
N SER A 227 15.20 -7.32 0.84
CA SER A 227 15.12 -8.52 0.00
C SER A 227 14.21 -9.62 0.57
N ARG A 228 14.13 -9.76 1.89
CA ARG A 228 13.21 -10.70 2.54
C ARG A 228 11.75 -10.28 2.39
N LEU A 229 11.45 -8.99 2.50
CA LEU A 229 10.10 -8.47 2.24
C LEU A 229 9.69 -8.75 0.79
N LEU A 230 10.59 -8.48 -0.17
CA LEU A 230 10.33 -8.68 -1.60
C LEU A 230 10.09 -10.17 -1.91
N ALA A 231 10.90 -11.06 -1.34
CA ALA A 231 10.72 -12.51 -1.49
C ALA A 231 9.37 -12.98 -0.91
N ASN A 232 9.00 -12.51 0.28
CA ASN A 232 7.72 -12.85 0.90
C ASN A 232 6.52 -12.30 0.10
N ALA A 233 6.67 -11.14 -0.54
CA ALA A 233 5.66 -10.59 -1.44
C ALA A 233 5.47 -11.44 -2.72
N GLN A 234 6.55 -12.01 -3.25
CA GLN A 234 6.49 -12.95 -4.37
C GLN A 234 5.80 -14.26 -3.94
N TRP A 235 6.11 -14.79 -2.77
CA TRP A 235 5.42 -15.95 -2.21
C TRP A 235 3.92 -15.71 -2.01
N ALA A 236 3.53 -14.54 -1.53
CA ALA A 236 2.12 -14.18 -1.41
C ALA A 236 1.42 -14.21 -2.77
N GLN A 237 2.07 -13.73 -3.83
CA GLN A 237 1.53 -13.78 -5.20
C GLN A 237 1.41 -15.22 -5.72
N THR A 238 2.46 -16.04 -5.54
CA THR A 238 2.47 -17.45 -5.93
C THR A 238 1.34 -18.23 -5.25
N CYS A 239 1.16 -18.03 -3.94
CA CYS A 239 0.07 -18.66 -3.19
C CYS A 239 -1.31 -18.21 -3.68
N TYR A 240 -1.46 -16.93 -4.01
CA TYR A 240 -2.72 -16.40 -4.51
C TYR A 240 -3.06 -16.94 -5.91
N ASN A 241 -2.08 -17.02 -6.78
CA ASN A 241 -2.27 -17.56 -8.13
C ASN A 241 -2.58 -19.05 -8.14
N GLY A 242 -2.39 -19.78 -7.03
CA GLY A 242 -2.55 -21.22 -6.97
C GLY A 242 -1.51 -21.96 -7.81
N GLU A 243 -0.34 -21.37 -8.04
CA GLU A 243 0.74 -22.01 -8.76
C GLU A 243 1.27 -23.20 -7.94
N ASP A 244 1.07 -24.39 -8.43
CA ASP A 244 1.64 -25.61 -7.87
C ASP A 244 3.18 -25.57 -7.97
N GLN A 245 3.84 -25.92 -6.88
CA GLN A 245 5.28 -26.07 -6.82
C GLN A 245 5.69 -27.51 -7.05
#